data_0047441d06d36b88e5c960fd0f90e249
#
_entry.id   0047441d06d36b88e5c960fd0f90e249
#
_cell.length_a   1.000
_cell.length_b   1.000
_cell.length_c   1.000
_cell.angle_alpha   90.00
_cell.angle_beta   90.00
_cell.angle_gamma   90.00
#
_symmetry.space_group_name_H-M   'P 1'
#
loop_
_entity.id
_entity.type
_entity.pdbx_description
1 polymer ?
#
loop_
_entity_poly.entity_id
_entity_poly.type
_entity_poly.pdbx_seq_one_letter_code
_entity_poly.pdbx_strand_id
1 'polypeptide(L)'
;MGKDKKSCESQNWNEKIKKIKTILYFWTKRDLTLPSRITVLSSLIMSRLYYTVTVCSLPEKIKNEIRLIVLKFLWNNKAHLVKYQTIVGKKCDGGLNLPDIFLRMKAFRLKFLRKFLDESYNAIWKNTFNYFLTKIDNLNLQENSVYCLFNSKQLNNLPDFYQEMFVAFYELKSKIEFSMEAQHVYENPIFCNPLIKYNNKSLLFHEFITAGITQIKHICYEVIPGFLPENAIVEIVQEKIPEISTTEVKNAYKKILSAIPDAWIDILKIHNPINITHSPEIFLKFGIRVIDFKNATSKILYDILLCDFFQRPTSENFWLNKFPMLNFTSLYSTVHIPILPPDIHCLNYRLAMNSIFTLEKLHKINKTDSDTCLLCGLATENLDHLFVSCDSVQGLKVLLTEMLHNCLQVLVQIQVI
;
A
#
# COMPACT_ATOMS: atom_id res chain seq x y z
N MET A 1 33.92 -2.79 0.12
CA MET A 1 34.17 -1.34 -0.04
C MET A 1 32.84 -0.62 -0.09
N GLY A 2 32.35 -0.10 1.03
CA GLY A 2 31.08 0.65 1.10
C GLY A 2 31.30 2.05 0.50
N LYS A 3 30.70 2.30 -0.67
CA LYS A 3 30.51 3.68 -1.10
C LYS A 3 29.63 4.37 -0.04
N ASP A 4 30.00 5.56 0.38
CA ASP A 4 29.21 6.37 1.29
C ASP A 4 27.75 6.43 0.81
N LYS A 5 26.78 6.28 1.72
CA LYS A 5 25.34 6.28 1.42
C LYS A 5 24.92 7.49 0.57
N LYS A 6 25.49 8.68 0.85
CA LYS A 6 25.27 9.90 0.07
C LYS A 6 25.77 9.80 -1.37
N SER A 7 26.91 9.14 -1.60
CA SER A 7 27.44 8.92 -2.94
C SER A 7 26.55 7.99 -3.76
N CYS A 8 26.02 6.93 -3.13
CA CYS A 8 25.08 6.01 -3.78
C CYS A 8 23.74 6.68 -4.11
N GLU A 9 23.20 7.51 -3.23
CA GLU A 9 21.99 8.29 -3.49
C GLU A 9 22.21 9.26 -4.66
N SER A 10 23.32 9.96 -4.68
CA SER A 10 23.68 10.90 -5.76
C SER A 10 23.74 10.19 -7.11
N GLN A 11 24.47 9.08 -7.22
CA GLN A 11 24.63 8.34 -8.47
C GLN A 11 23.31 7.72 -8.96
N ASN A 12 22.51 7.15 -8.06
CA ASN A 12 21.31 6.43 -8.44
C ASN A 12 20.11 7.34 -8.73
N TRP A 13 20.00 8.49 -8.07
CA TRP A 13 18.80 9.31 -8.12
C TRP A 13 18.98 10.64 -8.83
N ASN A 14 20.02 11.43 -8.54
CA ASN A 14 20.14 12.79 -9.06
C ASN A 14 20.24 12.85 -10.59
N GLU A 15 20.99 11.94 -11.20
CA GLU A 15 21.08 11.86 -12.67
C GLU A 15 19.75 11.44 -13.28
N LYS A 16 19.03 10.50 -12.65
CA LYS A 16 17.71 10.04 -13.14
C LYS A 16 16.69 11.17 -13.06
N ILE A 17 16.67 11.90 -11.94
CA ILE A 17 15.77 13.05 -11.77
C ILE A 17 16.09 14.12 -12.83
N LYS A 18 17.37 14.41 -13.09
CA LYS A 18 17.76 15.33 -14.16
C LYS A 18 17.23 14.88 -15.52
N LYS A 19 17.41 13.61 -15.86
CA LYS A 19 16.89 13.04 -17.11
C LYS A 19 15.36 13.11 -17.18
N ILE A 20 14.65 12.81 -16.10
CA ILE A 20 13.20 12.93 -16.03
C ILE A 20 12.75 14.37 -16.25
N LYS A 21 13.37 15.35 -15.59
CA LYS A 21 13.06 16.77 -15.79
C LYS A 21 13.25 17.19 -17.25
N THR A 22 14.33 16.74 -17.89
CA THR A 22 14.59 17.03 -19.31
C THR A 22 13.51 16.43 -20.22
N ILE A 23 13.13 15.16 -20.02
CA ILE A 23 12.08 14.52 -20.80
C ILE A 23 10.76 15.27 -20.63
N LEU A 24 10.34 15.54 -19.40
CA LEU A 24 9.09 16.23 -19.14
C LEU A 24 9.08 17.66 -19.67
N TYR A 25 10.23 18.36 -19.66
CA TYR A 25 10.36 19.68 -20.29
C TYR A 25 10.03 19.65 -21.77
N PHE A 26 10.48 18.66 -22.54
CA PHE A 26 10.11 18.52 -23.96
C PHE A 26 8.63 18.17 -24.16
N TRP A 27 8.07 17.38 -23.26
CA TRP A 27 6.64 17.03 -23.31
C TRP A 27 5.71 18.17 -22.88
N THR A 28 6.14 19.08 -22.02
CA THR A 28 5.33 20.25 -21.64
C THR A 28 5.11 21.25 -22.76
N LYS A 29 5.97 21.22 -23.79
CA LYS A 29 5.83 22.08 -24.99
C LYS A 29 4.74 21.59 -25.95
N ARG A 30 4.19 20.43 -25.72
CA ARG A 30 3.09 19.86 -26.52
C ARG A 30 1.76 20.16 -25.84
N ASP A 31 0.75 20.40 -26.63
CA ASP A 31 -0.61 20.55 -26.09
C ASP A 31 -1.17 19.18 -25.72
N LEU A 32 -0.99 18.82 -24.46
CA LEU A 32 -1.37 17.52 -23.93
C LEU A 32 -2.56 17.67 -22.97
N THR A 33 -3.59 16.88 -23.23
CA THR A 33 -4.72 16.71 -22.32
C THR A 33 -4.32 15.99 -21.03
N LEU A 34 -5.13 16.05 -20.00
CA LEU A 34 -4.88 15.37 -18.71
C LEU A 34 -4.65 13.86 -18.87
N PRO A 35 -5.48 13.09 -19.61
CA PRO A 35 -5.23 11.68 -19.87
C PRO A 35 -3.89 11.42 -20.58
N SER A 36 -3.55 12.25 -21.60
CA SER A 36 -2.28 12.12 -22.33
C SER A 36 -1.07 12.34 -21.43
N ARG A 37 -1.14 13.30 -20.49
CA ARG A 37 -0.09 13.52 -19.48
C ARG A 37 0.10 12.32 -18.58
N ILE A 38 -0.98 11.66 -18.14
CA ILE A 38 -0.90 10.43 -17.35
C ILE A 38 -0.23 9.31 -18.13
N THR A 39 -0.55 9.16 -19.40
CA THR A 39 0.10 8.17 -20.27
C THR A 39 1.60 8.42 -20.37
N VAL A 40 2.04 9.67 -20.58
CA VAL A 40 3.46 10.03 -20.59
C VAL A 40 4.13 9.71 -19.25
N LEU A 41 3.50 10.08 -18.13
CA LEU A 41 4.04 9.79 -16.80
C LEU A 41 4.17 8.28 -16.58
N SER A 42 3.15 7.51 -16.88
CA SER A 42 3.12 6.07 -16.63
C SER A 42 4.11 5.31 -17.51
N SER A 43 4.12 5.57 -18.82
CA SER A 43 4.91 4.83 -19.79
C SER A 43 6.37 5.26 -19.88
N LEU A 44 6.66 6.56 -19.79
CA LEU A 44 8.01 7.08 -19.99
C LEU A 44 8.76 7.38 -18.68
N ILE A 45 8.07 7.80 -17.64
CA ILE A 45 8.71 8.25 -16.40
C ILE A 45 8.74 7.13 -15.37
N MET A 46 7.58 6.58 -15.02
CA MET A 46 7.49 5.56 -13.96
C MET A 46 8.21 4.27 -14.37
N SER A 47 8.13 3.84 -15.62
CA SER A 47 8.86 2.68 -16.13
C SER A 47 10.37 2.77 -15.93
N ARG A 48 10.95 3.96 -16.10
CA ARG A 48 12.40 4.20 -15.89
C ARG A 48 12.81 4.14 -14.43
N LEU A 49 11.90 4.44 -13.52
CA LEU A 49 12.14 4.40 -12.08
C LEU A 49 12.00 3.00 -11.50
N TYR A 50 11.17 2.13 -12.09
CA TYR A 50 10.87 0.81 -11.55
C TYR A 50 12.09 -0.07 -11.34
N TYR A 51 13.02 -0.09 -12.30
CA TYR A 51 14.26 -0.84 -12.15
C TYR A 51 15.06 -0.38 -10.91
N THR A 52 15.17 0.94 -10.73
CA THR A 52 15.94 1.49 -9.61
C THR A 52 15.28 1.19 -8.27
N VAL A 53 13.96 1.41 -8.13
CA VAL A 53 13.25 1.13 -6.87
C VAL A 53 13.15 -0.37 -6.55
N THR A 54 13.37 -1.24 -7.53
CA THR A 54 13.44 -2.69 -7.28
C THR A 54 14.62 -3.06 -6.38
N VAL A 55 15.76 -2.37 -6.54
CA VAL A 55 17.02 -2.71 -5.86
C VAL A 55 17.54 -1.63 -4.92
N CYS A 56 17.17 -0.37 -5.15
CA CYS A 56 17.61 0.76 -4.34
C CYS A 56 16.48 1.28 -3.46
N SER A 57 16.84 1.76 -2.27
CA SER A 57 15.94 2.49 -1.39
C SER A 57 15.56 3.84 -2.00
N LEU A 58 14.35 4.30 -1.72
CA LEU A 58 13.84 5.60 -2.18
C LEU A 58 13.81 6.59 -0.99
N PRO A 59 14.82 7.47 -0.86
CA PRO A 59 14.84 8.45 0.22
C PRO A 59 13.63 9.37 0.18
N GLU A 60 13.14 9.77 1.35
CA GLU A 60 11.93 10.61 1.47
C GLU A 60 12.05 11.92 0.69
N LYS A 61 13.24 12.55 0.69
CA LYS A 61 13.53 13.74 -0.10
C LYS A 61 13.31 13.50 -1.60
N ILE A 62 13.82 12.41 -2.12
CA ILE A 62 13.69 12.02 -3.54
C ILE A 62 12.25 11.69 -3.89
N LYS A 63 11.54 10.97 -3.01
CA LYS A 63 10.10 10.67 -3.15
C LYS A 63 9.29 11.96 -3.31
N ASN A 64 9.53 12.93 -2.43
CA ASN A 64 8.82 14.22 -2.47
C ASN A 64 9.17 15.02 -3.73
N GLU A 65 10.42 14.99 -4.16
CA GLU A 65 10.85 15.65 -5.40
C GLU A 65 10.16 15.03 -6.63
N ILE A 66 10.11 13.70 -6.71
CA ILE A 66 9.40 12.98 -7.80
C ILE A 66 7.92 13.36 -7.82
N ARG A 67 7.25 13.37 -6.66
CA ARG A 67 5.84 13.78 -6.55
C ARG A 67 5.62 15.20 -7.05
N LEU A 68 6.47 16.13 -6.66
CA LEU A 68 6.38 17.53 -7.12
C LEU A 68 6.57 17.65 -8.63
N ILE A 69 7.53 16.94 -9.21
CA ILE A 69 7.77 16.92 -10.66
C ILE A 69 6.54 16.37 -11.40
N VAL A 70 6.00 15.25 -10.91
CA VAL A 70 4.82 14.60 -11.48
C VAL A 70 3.60 15.52 -11.44
N LEU A 71 3.33 16.14 -10.29
CA LEU A 71 2.19 17.06 -10.14
C LEU A 71 2.35 18.32 -10.99
N LYS A 72 3.55 18.91 -11.05
CA LYS A 72 3.80 20.06 -11.92
C LYS A 72 3.56 19.74 -13.39
N PHE A 73 4.01 18.61 -13.87
CA PHE A 73 3.75 18.16 -15.23
C PHE A 73 2.26 17.88 -15.46
N LEU A 74 1.60 17.15 -14.56
CA LEU A 74 0.19 16.78 -14.67
C LEU A 74 -0.71 18.00 -14.81
N TRP A 75 -0.48 19.02 -13.98
CA TRP A 75 -1.28 20.24 -13.94
C TRP A 75 -0.70 21.40 -14.77
N ASN A 76 0.24 21.12 -15.65
CA ASN A 76 0.89 22.12 -16.53
C ASN A 76 1.42 23.34 -15.75
N ASN A 77 2.12 23.10 -14.65
CA ASN A 77 2.60 24.11 -13.70
C ASN A 77 1.51 25.01 -13.07
N LYS A 78 0.23 24.63 -13.20
CA LYS A 78 -0.90 25.34 -12.56
C LYS A 78 -1.20 24.73 -11.19
N ALA A 79 -2.14 25.33 -10.46
CA ALA A 79 -2.59 24.84 -9.17
C ALA A 79 -3.08 23.37 -9.24
N HIS A 80 -2.79 22.62 -8.18
CA HIS A 80 -3.23 21.24 -8.06
C HIS A 80 -4.71 21.19 -7.67
N LEU A 81 -5.57 20.78 -8.57
CA LEU A 81 -7.02 20.82 -8.39
C LEU A 81 -7.59 19.64 -7.60
N VAL A 82 -6.86 18.53 -7.54
CA VAL A 82 -7.27 17.28 -6.88
C VAL A 82 -6.11 16.76 -6.04
N LYS A 83 -6.40 16.17 -4.90
CA LYS A 83 -5.38 15.60 -4.00
C LYS A 83 -4.60 14.49 -4.69
N TYR A 84 -3.30 14.38 -4.39
CA TYR A 84 -2.44 13.34 -4.96
C TYR A 84 -2.96 11.93 -4.66
N GLN A 85 -3.43 11.68 -3.44
CA GLN A 85 -3.99 10.39 -3.00
C GLN A 85 -5.24 10.00 -3.80
N THR A 86 -6.03 10.97 -4.25
CA THR A 86 -7.17 10.71 -5.13
C THR A 86 -6.73 10.37 -6.56
N ILE A 87 -5.76 11.13 -7.11
CA ILE A 87 -5.28 10.96 -8.49
C ILE A 87 -4.68 9.56 -8.73
N VAL A 88 -3.99 9.00 -7.74
CA VAL A 88 -3.39 7.64 -7.85
C VAL A 88 -4.43 6.52 -7.79
N GLY A 89 -5.64 6.80 -7.30
CA GLY A 89 -6.75 5.85 -7.24
C GLY A 89 -7.23 5.37 -8.59
N LYS A 90 -8.07 4.33 -8.58
CA LYS A 90 -8.67 3.77 -9.78
C LYS A 90 -9.66 4.76 -10.41
N LYS A 91 -9.84 4.68 -11.73
CA LYS A 91 -10.79 5.53 -12.46
C LYS A 91 -12.23 5.36 -11.96
N CYS A 92 -12.64 4.13 -11.63
CA CYS A 92 -13.98 3.84 -11.08
C CYS A 92 -14.22 4.45 -9.68
N ASP A 93 -13.16 4.85 -9.00
CA ASP A 93 -13.22 5.47 -7.67
C ASP A 93 -12.93 6.99 -7.72
N GLY A 94 -12.92 7.59 -8.92
CA GLY A 94 -12.64 9.00 -9.13
C GLY A 94 -11.15 9.35 -9.24
N GLY A 95 -10.27 8.37 -9.31
CA GLY A 95 -8.85 8.55 -9.60
C GLY A 95 -8.54 8.62 -11.09
N LEU A 96 -7.26 8.69 -11.41
CA LEU A 96 -6.73 8.74 -12.77
C LEU A 96 -5.80 7.57 -13.11
N ASN A 97 -5.68 6.58 -12.22
CA ASN A 97 -4.73 5.47 -12.32
C ASN A 97 -3.25 5.95 -12.44
N LEU A 98 -2.90 7.09 -11.85
CA LEU A 98 -1.51 7.53 -11.83
C LEU A 98 -0.69 6.60 -10.93
N PRO A 99 0.35 5.91 -11.43
CA PRO A 99 1.15 5.03 -10.59
C PRO A 99 1.92 5.82 -9.52
N ASP A 100 1.85 5.38 -8.26
CA ASP A 100 2.73 5.89 -7.19
C ASP A 100 4.00 5.05 -7.10
N ILE A 101 5.16 5.71 -7.21
CA ILE A 101 6.46 5.03 -7.21
C ILE A 101 6.80 4.41 -5.85
N PHE A 102 6.34 5.03 -4.75
CA PHE A 102 6.62 4.54 -3.41
C PHE A 102 5.80 3.30 -3.05
N LEU A 103 4.51 3.30 -3.40
CA LEU A 103 3.68 2.09 -3.29
C LEU A 103 4.21 0.96 -4.16
N ARG A 104 4.73 1.30 -5.35
CA ARG A 104 5.36 0.31 -6.24
C ARG A 104 6.62 -0.28 -5.63
N MET A 105 7.46 0.54 -5.00
CA MET A 105 8.64 0.07 -4.27
C MET A 105 8.25 -0.90 -3.16
N LYS A 106 7.26 -0.55 -2.33
CA LYS A 106 6.75 -1.42 -1.26
C LYS A 106 6.22 -2.75 -1.82
N ALA A 107 5.47 -2.72 -2.91
CA ALA A 107 5.00 -3.94 -3.57
C ALA A 107 6.17 -4.83 -4.07
N PHE A 108 7.27 -4.24 -4.52
CA PHE A 108 8.48 -4.97 -4.87
C PHE A 108 9.18 -5.55 -3.63
N ARG A 109 9.25 -4.82 -2.51
CA ARG A 109 9.78 -5.35 -1.24
C ARG A 109 8.97 -6.55 -0.76
N LEU A 110 7.65 -6.47 -0.80
CA LEU A 110 6.76 -7.59 -0.48
C LEU A 110 6.95 -8.78 -1.44
N LYS A 111 7.19 -8.53 -2.73
CA LYS A 111 7.54 -9.60 -3.68
C LYS A 111 8.85 -10.30 -3.30
N PHE A 112 9.85 -9.58 -2.80
CA PHE A 112 11.08 -10.20 -2.31
C PHE A 112 10.83 -10.99 -1.02
N LEU A 113 10.04 -10.47 -0.08
CA LEU A 113 9.65 -11.21 1.12
C LEU A 113 8.90 -12.50 0.76
N ARG A 114 7.96 -12.44 -0.19
CA ARG A 114 7.30 -13.63 -0.72
C ARG A 114 8.28 -14.67 -1.26
N LYS A 115 9.28 -14.24 -2.04
CA LYS A 115 10.33 -15.11 -2.56
C LYS A 115 11.23 -15.67 -1.46
N PHE A 116 11.40 -14.95 -0.36
CA PHE A 116 12.11 -15.43 0.81
C PHE A 116 11.38 -16.62 1.44
N LEU A 117 10.06 -16.53 1.57
CA LEU A 117 9.20 -17.57 2.12
C LEU A 117 8.95 -18.75 1.19
N ASP A 118 9.32 -18.66 -0.09
CA ASP A 118 9.13 -19.72 -1.07
C ASP A 118 10.31 -20.69 -1.01
N GLU A 119 10.10 -21.88 -0.47
CA GLU A 119 11.12 -22.92 -0.33
C GLU A 119 11.67 -23.40 -1.69
N SER A 120 10.81 -23.39 -2.73
CA SER A 120 11.20 -23.79 -4.07
C SER A 120 12.14 -22.78 -4.75
N TYR A 121 12.15 -21.53 -4.28
CA TYR A 121 12.99 -20.46 -4.82
C TYR A 121 14.35 -20.44 -4.13
N ASN A 122 15.34 -21.07 -4.75
CA ASN A 122 16.71 -21.09 -4.23
C ASN A 122 17.55 -19.94 -4.83
N ALA A 123 17.99 -19.01 -3.98
CA ALA A 123 18.79 -17.86 -4.39
C ALA A 123 19.79 -17.44 -3.28
N ILE A 124 21.02 -17.12 -3.69
CA ILE A 124 22.13 -16.75 -2.78
C ILE A 124 21.76 -15.62 -1.81
N TRP A 125 20.97 -14.65 -2.23
CA TRP A 125 20.57 -13.53 -1.37
C TRP A 125 19.74 -13.96 -0.14
N LYS A 126 19.05 -15.11 -0.17
CA LYS A 126 18.35 -15.66 1.01
C LYS A 126 19.33 -15.95 2.15
N ASN A 127 20.49 -16.56 1.83
CA ASN A 127 21.53 -16.84 2.82
C ASN A 127 22.08 -15.54 3.43
N THR A 128 22.26 -14.51 2.59
CA THR A 128 22.68 -13.19 3.06
C THR A 128 21.62 -12.58 3.96
N PHE A 129 20.35 -12.69 3.61
CA PHE A 129 19.26 -12.18 4.44
C PHE A 129 19.17 -12.95 5.77
N ASN A 130 19.25 -14.28 5.75
CA ASN A 130 19.30 -15.11 6.96
C ASN A 130 20.46 -14.71 7.89
N TYR A 131 21.65 -14.46 7.32
CA TYR A 131 22.78 -13.93 8.11
C TYR A 131 22.46 -12.62 8.81
N PHE A 132 21.79 -11.70 8.14
CA PHE A 132 21.37 -10.45 8.80
C PHE A 132 20.26 -10.66 9.85
N LEU A 133 19.36 -11.61 9.61
CA LEU A 133 18.31 -11.94 10.61
C LEU A 133 18.91 -12.49 11.90
N THR A 134 20.02 -13.24 11.86
CA THR A 134 20.70 -13.68 13.10
C THR A 134 21.25 -12.51 13.95
N LYS A 135 21.44 -11.32 13.34
CA LYS A 135 21.88 -10.13 14.08
C LYS A 135 20.74 -9.45 14.85
N ILE A 136 19.50 -9.88 14.66
CA ILE A 136 18.36 -9.42 15.46
C ILE A 136 18.27 -10.30 16.68
N ASP A 137 18.84 -9.83 17.79
CA ASP A 137 18.81 -10.48 19.13
C ASP A 137 19.20 -11.96 19.14
N ASN A 138 19.95 -12.45 18.13
CA ASN A 138 20.35 -13.84 17.93
C ASN A 138 19.19 -14.84 17.85
N LEU A 139 17.98 -14.37 17.46
CA LEU A 139 16.77 -15.21 17.42
C LEU A 139 16.81 -16.36 16.43
N ASN A 140 17.61 -16.26 15.37
CA ASN A 140 17.83 -17.29 14.31
C ASN A 140 16.53 -17.92 13.76
N LEU A 141 15.52 -17.08 13.50
CA LEU A 141 14.17 -17.52 13.13
C LEU A 141 13.98 -17.80 11.64
N GLN A 142 14.93 -17.41 10.78
CA GLN A 142 14.82 -17.55 9.33
C GLN A 142 13.45 -17.02 8.80
N GLU A 143 12.71 -17.85 8.05
CA GLU A 143 11.40 -17.53 7.49
C GLU A 143 10.36 -17.19 8.58
N ASN A 144 10.47 -17.80 9.75
CA ASN A 144 9.56 -17.55 10.87
C ASN A 144 9.70 -16.13 11.47
N SER A 145 10.73 -15.37 11.07
CA SER A 145 10.86 -13.94 11.42
C SER A 145 9.67 -13.08 10.99
N VAL A 146 8.85 -13.52 10.02
CA VAL A 146 7.64 -12.81 9.58
C VAL A 146 6.52 -12.78 10.63
N TYR A 147 6.53 -13.71 11.59
CA TYR A 147 5.60 -13.67 12.72
C TYR A 147 5.97 -12.57 13.73
N CYS A 148 7.20 -12.07 13.69
CA CYS A 148 7.71 -11.08 14.65
C CYS A 148 7.34 -9.64 14.25
N LEU A 149 7.18 -8.80 15.28
CA LEU A 149 7.09 -7.35 15.12
C LEU A 149 8.33 -6.70 15.73
N PHE A 150 9.37 -6.54 14.92
CA PHE A 150 10.62 -5.92 15.33
C PHE A 150 10.46 -4.41 15.52
N ASN A 151 11.05 -3.88 16.59
CA ASN A 151 11.09 -2.44 16.81
C ASN A 151 12.17 -1.75 15.94
N SER A 152 12.18 -0.42 15.92
CA SER A 152 13.11 0.35 15.08
C SER A 152 14.58 0.06 15.39
N LYS A 153 14.96 -0.21 16.66
CA LYS A 153 16.35 -0.52 17.04
C LYS A 153 16.77 -1.86 16.44
N GLN A 154 15.90 -2.85 16.52
CA GLN A 154 16.13 -4.19 15.95
C GLN A 154 16.24 -4.13 14.43
N LEU A 155 15.32 -3.42 13.75
CA LEU A 155 15.35 -3.24 12.30
C LEU A 155 16.60 -2.50 11.81
N ASN A 156 17.14 -1.56 12.60
CA ASN A 156 18.38 -0.84 12.24
C ASN A 156 19.62 -1.75 12.12
N ASN A 157 19.56 -2.98 12.63
CA ASN A 157 20.61 -3.98 12.43
C ASN A 157 20.57 -4.61 11.03
N LEU A 158 19.50 -4.37 10.26
CA LEU A 158 19.35 -4.84 8.89
C LEU A 158 19.80 -3.76 7.89
N PRO A 159 20.33 -4.13 6.72
CA PRO A 159 20.45 -3.22 5.58
C PRO A 159 19.10 -2.62 5.18
N ASP A 160 19.09 -1.36 4.72
CA ASP A 160 17.87 -0.60 4.36
C ASP A 160 16.89 -1.40 3.51
N PHE A 161 17.37 -2.18 2.55
CA PHE A 161 16.55 -3.01 1.67
C PHE A 161 15.71 -4.04 2.45
N TYR A 162 16.31 -4.72 3.41
CA TYR A 162 15.64 -5.73 4.24
C TYR A 162 14.75 -5.09 5.30
N GLN A 163 15.14 -3.93 5.85
CA GLN A 163 14.25 -3.14 6.71
C GLN A 163 12.96 -2.80 5.99
N GLU A 164 13.06 -2.30 4.75
CA GLU A 164 11.92 -1.91 3.92
C GLU A 164 11.00 -3.09 3.61
N MET A 165 11.51 -4.33 3.54
CA MET A 165 10.67 -5.53 3.39
C MET A 165 9.75 -5.72 4.60
N PHE A 166 10.28 -5.63 5.83
CA PHE A 166 9.49 -5.74 7.05
C PHE A 166 8.53 -4.56 7.22
N VAL A 167 9.00 -3.34 6.98
CA VAL A 167 8.15 -2.13 7.06
C VAL A 167 6.97 -2.24 6.10
N ALA A 168 7.20 -2.67 4.85
CA ALA A 168 6.12 -2.87 3.89
C ALA A 168 5.15 -4.00 4.33
N PHE A 169 5.66 -5.05 4.97
CA PHE A 169 4.85 -6.15 5.48
C PHE A 169 4.00 -5.72 6.69
N TYR A 170 4.56 -4.92 7.59
CA TYR A 170 3.82 -4.40 8.74
C TYR A 170 2.67 -3.45 8.36
N GLU A 171 2.77 -2.78 7.21
CA GLU A 171 1.65 -1.99 6.68
C GLU A 171 0.46 -2.86 6.25
N LEU A 172 0.70 -4.14 5.94
CA LEU A 172 -0.38 -5.09 5.64
C LEU A 172 -0.98 -5.76 6.89
N LYS A 173 -0.51 -5.42 8.09
CA LYS A 173 -0.86 -6.08 9.35
C LYS A 173 -2.36 -6.33 9.55
N SER A 174 -3.22 -5.35 9.21
CA SER A 174 -4.67 -5.48 9.35
C SER A 174 -5.33 -6.40 8.32
N LYS A 175 -4.58 -6.83 7.30
CA LYS A 175 -5.03 -7.64 6.17
C LYS A 175 -4.37 -9.02 6.13
N ILE A 176 -3.45 -9.27 7.05
CA ILE A 176 -2.72 -10.54 7.15
C ILE A 176 -3.43 -11.45 8.13
N GLU A 177 -3.62 -12.69 7.72
CA GLU A 177 -3.97 -13.81 8.58
C GLU A 177 -2.90 -14.89 8.43
N PHE A 178 -2.48 -15.45 9.55
CA PHE A 178 -1.59 -16.62 9.58
C PHE A 178 -2.41 -17.88 9.73
N SER A 179 -1.91 -18.98 9.16
CA SER A 179 -2.50 -20.31 9.37
C SER A 179 -2.48 -20.67 10.86
N MET A 180 -3.59 -21.25 11.33
CA MET A 180 -3.77 -21.75 12.69
C MET A 180 -3.64 -23.28 12.78
N GLU A 181 -3.11 -23.94 11.75
CA GLU A 181 -2.82 -25.36 11.81
C GLU A 181 -1.71 -25.65 12.84
N ALA A 182 -1.80 -26.80 13.49
CA ALA A 182 -0.90 -27.18 14.60
C ALA A 182 0.59 -27.01 14.24
N GLN A 183 0.99 -27.44 13.05
CA GLN A 183 2.35 -27.31 12.56
C GLN A 183 2.85 -25.86 12.55
N HIS A 184 2.00 -24.91 12.16
CA HIS A 184 2.37 -23.48 12.14
C HIS A 184 2.38 -22.87 13.52
N VAL A 185 1.52 -23.34 14.44
CA VAL A 185 1.53 -22.92 15.84
C VAL A 185 2.85 -23.31 16.51
N TYR A 186 3.34 -24.55 16.31
CA TYR A 186 4.61 -25.01 16.84
C TYR A 186 5.82 -24.21 16.33
N GLU A 187 5.80 -23.75 15.09
CA GLU A 187 6.88 -22.95 14.48
C GLU A 187 6.83 -21.45 14.86
N ASN A 188 5.78 -21.00 15.54
CA ASN A 188 5.71 -19.59 15.94
C ASN A 188 6.82 -19.20 16.91
N PRO A 189 7.48 -18.03 16.71
CA PRO A 189 8.41 -17.47 17.66
C PRO A 189 7.72 -17.11 18.98
N ILE A 190 8.41 -17.37 20.10
CA ILE A 190 7.94 -16.92 21.43
C ILE A 190 8.21 -15.42 21.60
N PHE A 191 9.39 -14.95 21.13
CA PHE A 191 9.85 -13.58 21.34
C PHE A 191 9.53 -12.66 20.18
N CYS A 192 9.36 -11.38 20.46
CA CYS A 192 8.98 -10.36 19.48
C CYS A 192 7.65 -10.66 18.74
N ASN A 193 6.90 -11.67 19.15
CA ASN A 193 5.63 -12.05 18.53
C ASN A 193 4.49 -11.14 19.06
N PRO A 194 3.74 -10.45 18.18
CA PRO A 194 2.66 -9.57 18.60
C PRO A 194 1.43 -10.31 19.14
N LEU A 195 1.35 -11.63 18.99
CA LEU A 195 0.27 -12.46 19.52
C LEU A 195 0.61 -13.02 20.92
N ILE A 196 1.90 -13.14 21.28
CA ILE A 196 2.36 -13.61 22.58
C ILE A 196 2.75 -12.41 23.43
N LYS A 197 1.86 -12.01 24.35
CA LYS A 197 2.01 -10.79 25.16
C LYS A 197 1.80 -11.07 26.64
N TYR A 198 2.68 -10.52 27.42
CA TYR A 198 2.51 -10.43 28.89
C TYR A 198 2.36 -8.95 29.27
N ASN A 199 1.28 -8.58 29.95
CA ASN A 199 0.93 -7.18 30.28
C ASN A 199 0.99 -6.24 29.05
N ASN A 200 0.40 -6.66 27.94
CA ASN A 200 0.35 -5.92 26.64
C ASN A 200 1.72 -5.66 25.98
N LYS A 201 2.80 -6.29 26.44
CA LYS A 201 4.13 -6.19 25.84
C LYS A 201 4.57 -7.54 25.30
N SER A 202 5.22 -7.56 24.15
CA SER A 202 5.89 -8.75 23.61
C SER A 202 7.05 -9.12 24.54
N LEU A 203 7.25 -10.42 24.71
CA LEU A 203 8.33 -10.96 25.54
C LEU A 203 9.68 -10.88 24.82
N LEU A 204 10.75 -10.74 25.61
CA LEU A 204 12.13 -10.90 25.13
C LEU A 204 12.99 -11.34 26.36
N PHE A 205 13.42 -12.60 26.35
CA PHE A 205 14.28 -13.18 27.39
C PHE A 205 15.56 -13.71 26.75
N HIS A 206 16.68 -13.01 26.93
CA HIS A 206 17.96 -13.32 26.29
C HIS A 206 18.55 -14.65 26.77
N GLU A 207 18.30 -15.04 28.01
CA GLU A 207 18.69 -16.32 28.60
C GLU A 207 18.07 -17.51 27.85
N PHE A 208 16.79 -17.44 27.50
CA PHE A 208 16.10 -18.45 26.73
C PHE A 208 16.63 -18.51 25.28
N ILE A 209 16.87 -17.35 24.68
CA ILE A 209 17.43 -17.26 23.32
C ILE A 209 18.83 -17.89 23.28
N THR A 210 19.66 -17.59 24.30
CA THR A 210 21.02 -18.19 24.43
C THR A 210 20.96 -19.70 24.59
N ALA A 211 19.93 -20.23 25.27
CA ALA A 211 19.67 -21.64 25.41
C ALA A 211 19.06 -22.29 24.15
N GLY A 212 18.80 -21.52 23.08
CA GLY A 212 18.19 -22.01 21.84
C GLY A 212 16.66 -22.10 21.87
N ILE A 213 16.03 -21.65 22.95
CA ILE A 213 14.56 -21.65 23.10
C ILE A 213 14.02 -20.38 22.45
N THR A 214 13.57 -20.46 21.20
CA THR A 214 13.09 -19.30 20.42
C THR A 214 11.69 -19.49 19.83
N GLN A 215 11.21 -20.74 19.73
CA GLN A 215 9.92 -21.10 19.13
C GLN A 215 9.09 -21.93 20.10
N ILE A 216 7.77 -21.99 19.89
CA ILE A 216 6.83 -22.76 20.72
C ILE A 216 7.25 -24.23 20.84
N LYS A 217 7.70 -24.86 19.74
CA LYS A 217 8.15 -26.25 19.75
C LYS A 217 9.27 -26.54 20.75
N HIS A 218 10.14 -25.55 21.05
CA HIS A 218 11.26 -25.72 21.98
C HIS A 218 10.83 -25.80 23.45
N ILE A 219 9.58 -25.49 23.75
CA ILE A 219 9.00 -25.59 25.10
C ILE A 219 7.94 -26.71 25.20
N CYS A 220 7.80 -27.52 24.14
CA CYS A 220 6.87 -28.64 24.07
C CYS A 220 7.64 -29.96 24.06
N TYR A 221 6.95 -31.06 24.42
CA TYR A 221 7.49 -32.41 24.21
C TYR A 221 7.62 -32.70 22.71
N GLU A 222 8.62 -33.51 22.34
CA GLU A 222 8.85 -33.89 20.92
C GLU A 222 7.85 -34.90 20.37
N VAL A 223 7.29 -35.77 21.21
CA VAL A 223 6.51 -36.93 20.78
C VAL A 223 5.06 -36.90 21.24
N ILE A 224 4.78 -36.25 22.36
CA ILE A 224 3.43 -36.18 22.96
C ILE A 224 2.93 -34.72 22.99
N PRO A 225 1.61 -34.50 22.98
CA PRO A 225 1.07 -33.14 23.17
C PRO A 225 1.40 -32.59 24.54
N GLY A 226 1.68 -31.29 24.62
CA GLY A 226 1.84 -30.55 25.87
C GLY A 226 3.21 -29.89 26.06
N PHE A 227 3.28 -29.10 27.11
CA PHE A 227 4.46 -28.31 27.43
C PHE A 227 5.44 -29.08 28.32
N LEU A 228 6.73 -28.81 28.18
CA LEU A 228 7.78 -29.31 29.06
C LEU A 228 7.57 -28.80 30.49
N PRO A 229 7.90 -29.59 31.53
CA PRO A 229 7.82 -29.15 32.93
C PRO A 229 8.89 -28.09 33.25
N GLU A 230 8.62 -27.25 34.23
CA GLU A 230 9.54 -26.16 34.64
C GLU A 230 10.97 -26.62 34.89
N ASN A 231 11.16 -27.79 35.51
CA ASN A 231 12.49 -28.31 35.79
C ASN A 231 13.27 -28.66 34.50
N ALA A 232 12.62 -29.22 33.48
CA ALA A 232 13.28 -29.50 32.22
C ALA A 232 13.75 -28.22 31.53
N ILE A 233 12.93 -27.17 31.54
CA ILE A 233 13.33 -25.84 31.00
C ILE A 233 14.50 -25.26 31.80
N VAL A 234 14.52 -25.42 33.13
CA VAL A 234 15.64 -24.97 33.95
C VAL A 234 16.92 -25.70 33.54
N GLU A 235 16.88 -27.02 33.37
CA GLU A 235 18.03 -27.81 32.95
C GLU A 235 18.56 -27.35 31.57
N ILE A 236 17.69 -27.15 30.60
CA ILE A 236 18.08 -26.66 29.26
C ILE A 236 18.76 -25.29 29.31
N VAL A 237 18.22 -24.36 30.13
CA VAL A 237 18.78 -23.01 30.23
C VAL A 237 20.09 -23.02 31.01
N GLN A 238 20.18 -23.78 32.14
CA GLN A 238 21.39 -23.87 32.96
C GLN A 238 22.53 -24.63 32.28
N GLU A 239 22.24 -25.52 31.32
CA GLU A 239 23.28 -26.15 30.46
C GLU A 239 24.11 -25.09 29.70
N LYS A 240 23.47 -24.01 29.27
CA LYS A 240 24.14 -22.93 28.54
C LYS A 240 24.56 -21.76 29.41
N ILE A 241 23.86 -21.53 30.51
CA ILE A 241 24.10 -20.43 31.46
C ILE A 241 24.06 -21.00 32.90
N PRO A 242 25.15 -21.66 33.37
CA PRO A 242 25.14 -22.35 34.67
C PRO A 242 24.87 -21.45 35.89
N GLU A 243 25.19 -20.16 35.78
CA GLU A 243 25.06 -19.20 36.87
C GLU A 243 23.64 -18.63 37.06
N ILE A 244 22.70 -18.92 36.16
CA ILE A 244 21.37 -18.35 36.25
C ILE A 244 20.54 -18.97 37.36
N SER A 245 19.78 -18.14 38.07
CA SER A 245 18.93 -18.61 39.16
C SER A 245 17.76 -19.47 38.67
N THR A 246 17.59 -20.64 39.26
CA THR A 246 16.43 -21.52 39.02
C THR A 246 15.09 -20.78 39.16
N THR A 247 14.97 -19.89 40.12
CA THR A 247 13.75 -19.10 40.36
C THR A 247 13.48 -18.10 39.25
N GLU A 248 14.54 -17.50 38.73
CA GLU A 248 14.43 -16.55 37.61
C GLU A 248 13.92 -17.24 36.31
N VAL A 249 14.51 -18.39 35.97
CA VAL A 249 14.08 -19.19 34.83
C VAL A 249 12.62 -19.65 34.96
N LYS A 250 12.23 -20.18 36.15
CA LYS A 250 10.83 -20.59 36.41
C LYS A 250 9.85 -19.44 36.28
N ASN A 251 10.19 -18.27 36.82
CA ASN A 251 9.34 -17.08 36.70
C ASN A 251 9.20 -16.58 35.23
N ALA A 252 10.29 -16.59 34.48
CA ALA A 252 10.26 -16.24 33.06
C ALA A 252 9.42 -17.25 32.26
N TYR A 253 9.56 -18.55 32.52
CA TYR A 253 8.78 -19.59 31.86
C TYR A 253 7.28 -19.47 32.16
N LYS A 254 6.89 -19.21 33.43
CA LYS A 254 5.49 -18.94 33.79
C LYS A 254 4.91 -17.76 33.02
N LYS A 255 5.69 -16.69 32.84
CA LYS A 255 5.27 -15.55 32.00
C LYS A 255 5.09 -15.94 30.53
N ILE A 256 5.98 -16.79 30.00
CA ILE A 256 5.84 -17.32 28.63
C ILE A 256 4.53 -18.09 28.49
N LEU A 257 4.29 -19.09 29.36
CA LEU A 257 3.08 -19.92 29.32
C LEU A 257 1.80 -19.08 29.44
N SER A 258 1.79 -18.08 30.33
CA SER A 258 0.62 -17.21 30.52
C SER A 258 0.40 -16.20 29.38
N ALA A 259 1.38 -16.02 28.51
CA ALA A 259 1.33 -15.11 27.37
C ALA A 259 0.86 -15.80 26.08
N ILE A 260 0.91 -17.14 26.03
CA ILE A 260 0.46 -17.91 24.85
C ILE A 260 -1.07 -17.83 24.76
N PRO A 261 -1.63 -17.53 23.58
CA PRO A 261 -3.08 -17.48 23.37
C PRO A 261 -3.78 -18.81 23.71
N ASP A 262 -4.94 -18.77 24.39
CA ASP A 262 -5.72 -19.96 24.77
C ASP A 262 -6.02 -20.88 23.57
N ALA A 263 -6.40 -20.30 22.43
CA ALA A 263 -6.63 -21.07 21.21
C ALA A 263 -5.40 -21.90 20.76
N TRP A 264 -4.18 -21.41 21.01
CA TRP A 264 -2.96 -22.16 20.70
C TRP A 264 -2.72 -23.26 21.74
N ILE A 265 -2.99 -22.97 23.02
CA ILE A 265 -2.88 -23.96 24.10
C ILE A 265 -3.78 -25.16 23.83
N ASP A 266 -4.99 -24.94 23.34
CA ASP A 266 -5.92 -26.00 22.98
C ASP A 266 -5.40 -26.87 21.83
N ILE A 267 -4.82 -26.23 20.80
CA ILE A 267 -4.18 -26.94 19.68
C ILE A 267 -2.99 -27.78 20.17
N LEU A 268 -2.12 -27.19 21.01
CA LEU A 268 -0.92 -27.84 21.51
C LEU A 268 -1.19 -28.99 22.50
N LYS A 269 -2.38 -29.05 23.12
CA LYS A 269 -2.81 -30.16 23.98
C LYS A 269 -3.35 -31.36 23.21
N ILE A 270 -3.78 -31.15 21.95
CA ILE A 270 -4.45 -32.19 21.15
C ILE A 270 -3.48 -32.77 20.11
N HIS A 271 -2.66 -31.95 19.50
CA HIS A 271 -1.80 -32.34 18.39
C HIS A 271 -0.34 -32.54 18.82
N ASN A 272 0.28 -33.59 18.31
CA ASN A 272 1.71 -33.83 18.49
C ASN A 272 2.53 -32.85 17.65
N PRO A 273 3.74 -32.44 18.10
CA PRO A 273 4.65 -31.72 17.26
C PRO A 273 5.05 -32.59 16.07
N ILE A 274 5.04 -31.99 14.89
CA ILE A 274 5.48 -32.66 13.65
C ILE A 274 6.93 -32.24 13.41
N ASN A 275 7.83 -33.21 13.28
CA ASN A 275 9.27 -32.98 13.05
C ASN A 275 9.61 -32.42 11.65
N ILE A 276 8.66 -31.82 10.95
CA ILE A 276 8.84 -31.20 9.64
C ILE A 276 8.73 -29.70 9.83
N THR A 277 9.78 -28.99 9.44
CA THR A 277 9.74 -27.52 9.39
C THR A 277 8.81 -27.08 8.27
N HIS A 278 7.89 -26.18 8.59
CA HIS A 278 6.95 -25.63 7.62
C HIS A 278 7.21 -24.13 7.46
N SER A 279 7.28 -23.68 6.20
CA SER A 279 7.28 -22.25 5.90
C SER A 279 5.98 -21.61 6.33
N PRO A 280 6.02 -20.37 6.87
CA PRO A 280 4.83 -19.63 7.28
C PRO A 280 3.77 -19.56 6.18
N GLU A 281 2.54 -19.95 6.49
CA GLU A 281 1.39 -19.77 5.61
C GLU A 281 0.67 -18.47 5.97
N ILE A 282 0.60 -17.58 4.99
CA ILE A 282 0.11 -16.22 5.15
C ILE A 282 -0.99 -15.97 4.14
N PHE A 283 -2.13 -15.50 4.62
CA PHE A 283 -3.26 -15.14 3.79
C PHE A 283 -3.50 -13.63 3.84
N LEU A 284 -3.81 -13.04 2.69
CA LEU A 284 -4.12 -11.62 2.53
C LEU A 284 -5.62 -11.43 2.30
N LYS A 285 -6.27 -10.64 3.14
CA LYS A 285 -7.65 -10.17 2.92
C LYS A 285 -7.66 -8.98 1.96
N PHE A 286 -8.35 -9.13 0.85
CA PHE A 286 -8.54 -8.07 -0.14
C PHE A 286 -10.00 -8.00 -0.60
N GLY A 287 -10.78 -7.12 0.02
CA GLY A 287 -12.22 -7.09 -0.10
C GLY A 287 -12.83 -8.38 0.45
N ILE A 288 -13.62 -9.07 -0.37
CA ILE A 288 -14.22 -10.38 -0.04
C ILE A 288 -13.29 -11.57 -0.34
N ARG A 289 -12.11 -11.32 -0.91
CA ARG A 289 -11.18 -12.38 -1.33
C ARG A 289 -10.12 -12.61 -0.28
N VAL A 290 -9.81 -13.88 -0.05
CA VAL A 290 -8.63 -14.31 0.70
C VAL A 290 -7.62 -14.85 -0.32
N ILE A 291 -6.41 -14.34 -0.30
CA ILE A 291 -5.36 -14.64 -1.29
C ILE A 291 -4.16 -15.18 -0.52
N ASP A 292 -3.68 -16.35 -0.86
CA ASP A 292 -2.40 -16.85 -0.35
C ASP A 292 -1.28 -15.88 -0.76
N PHE A 293 -0.48 -15.45 0.23
CA PHE A 293 0.64 -14.53 0.01
C PHE A 293 1.67 -15.09 -0.99
N LYS A 294 1.88 -16.41 -1.00
CA LYS A 294 2.77 -17.09 -1.96
C LYS A 294 2.33 -16.87 -3.41
N ASN A 295 1.05 -16.69 -3.66
CA ASN A 295 0.46 -16.47 -4.97
C ASN A 295 0.21 -14.99 -5.31
N ALA A 296 0.43 -14.07 -4.36
CA ALA A 296 0.17 -12.65 -4.56
C ALA A 296 1.16 -12.03 -5.57
N THR A 297 0.64 -11.54 -6.70
CA THR A 297 1.46 -10.83 -7.70
C THR A 297 1.82 -9.42 -7.20
N SER A 298 2.87 -8.82 -7.77
CA SER A 298 3.23 -7.42 -7.45
C SER A 298 2.09 -6.42 -7.75
N LYS A 299 1.17 -6.76 -8.67
CA LYS A 299 -0.03 -5.96 -8.95
C LYS A 299 -1.01 -6.04 -7.80
N ILE A 300 -1.31 -7.25 -7.33
CA ILE A 300 -2.21 -7.47 -6.18
C ILE A 300 -1.65 -6.76 -4.94
N LEU A 301 -0.36 -6.92 -4.65
CA LEU A 301 0.30 -6.27 -3.51
C LEU A 301 0.24 -4.75 -3.62
N TYR A 302 0.44 -4.20 -4.81
CA TYR A 302 0.27 -2.77 -5.07
C TYR A 302 -1.18 -2.32 -4.85
N ASP A 303 -2.16 -3.06 -5.35
CA ASP A 303 -3.59 -2.72 -5.21
C ASP A 303 -4.04 -2.76 -3.74
N ILE A 304 -3.53 -3.69 -2.94
CA ILE A 304 -3.79 -3.75 -1.49
C ILE A 304 -3.24 -2.51 -0.77
N LEU A 305 -1.99 -2.14 -1.06
CA LEU A 305 -1.36 -0.94 -0.49
C LEU A 305 -2.05 0.35 -0.95
N LEU A 306 -2.52 0.36 -2.20
CA LEU A 306 -3.24 1.51 -2.76
C LEU A 306 -4.56 1.74 -2.05
N CYS A 307 -5.29 0.70 -1.64
CA CYS A 307 -6.55 0.84 -0.92
C CYS A 307 -6.44 1.66 0.37
N ASP A 308 -5.32 1.51 1.11
CA ASP A 308 -5.08 2.25 2.35
C ASP A 308 -4.56 3.67 2.09
N PHE A 309 -3.88 3.86 0.97
CA PHE A 309 -3.33 5.16 0.59
C PHE A 309 -4.35 6.07 -0.10
N PHE A 310 -5.30 5.48 -0.82
CA PHE A 310 -6.29 6.19 -1.61
C PHE A 310 -7.23 7.01 -0.72
N GLN A 311 -7.56 8.21 -1.17
CA GLN A 311 -8.58 9.06 -0.56
C GLN A 311 -9.66 9.39 -1.58
N ARG A 312 -10.91 9.16 -1.23
CA ARG A 312 -12.06 9.54 -2.07
C ARG A 312 -12.05 11.04 -2.36
N PRO A 313 -12.55 11.45 -3.54
CA PRO A 313 -12.67 12.86 -3.89
C PRO A 313 -13.52 13.63 -2.87
N THR A 314 -13.02 14.78 -2.40
CA THR A 314 -13.80 15.65 -1.51
C THR A 314 -15.03 16.24 -2.19
N SER A 315 -15.07 16.26 -3.52
CA SER A 315 -16.22 16.66 -4.32
C SER A 315 -17.44 15.75 -4.15
N GLU A 316 -17.26 14.49 -3.69
CA GLU A 316 -18.38 13.58 -3.41
C GLU A 316 -19.36 14.21 -2.39
N ASN A 317 -18.84 14.81 -1.32
CA ASN A 317 -19.69 15.48 -0.32
C ASN A 317 -20.47 16.66 -0.92
N PHE A 318 -19.84 17.43 -1.81
CA PHE A 318 -20.50 18.53 -2.51
C PHE A 318 -21.66 18.03 -3.37
N TRP A 319 -21.44 16.94 -4.11
CA TRP A 319 -22.47 16.37 -4.97
C TRP A 319 -23.58 15.65 -4.20
N LEU A 320 -23.26 14.96 -3.10
CA LEU A 320 -24.27 14.31 -2.24
C LEU A 320 -25.21 15.34 -1.59
N ASN A 321 -24.72 16.50 -1.21
CA ASN A 321 -25.58 17.58 -0.69
C ASN A 321 -26.61 18.08 -1.73
N LYS A 322 -26.28 17.97 -3.03
CA LYS A 322 -27.19 18.37 -4.12
C LYS A 322 -28.03 17.20 -4.63
N PHE A 323 -27.45 16.02 -4.70
CA PHE A 323 -28.03 14.80 -5.26
C PHE A 323 -27.80 13.62 -4.32
N PRO A 324 -28.61 13.46 -3.25
CA PRO A 324 -28.38 12.46 -2.21
C PRO A 324 -28.33 11.00 -2.72
N MET A 325 -28.96 10.71 -3.86
CA MET A 325 -29.03 9.36 -4.47
C MET A 325 -27.96 9.13 -5.55
N LEU A 326 -26.98 10.02 -5.69
CA LEU A 326 -25.97 9.93 -6.75
C LEU A 326 -25.07 8.71 -6.57
N ASN A 327 -25.00 7.86 -7.60
CA ASN A 327 -24.07 6.73 -7.65
C ASN A 327 -22.73 7.16 -8.26
N PHE A 328 -21.68 7.26 -7.43
CA PHE A 328 -20.37 7.72 -7.87
C PHE A 328 -19.66 6.74 -8.80
N THR A 329 -19.87 5.43 -8.65
CA THR A 329 -19.28 4.45 -9.58
C THR A 329 -19.81 4.66 -11.00
N SER A 330 -21.12 4.91 -11.12
CA SER A 330 -21.75 5.27 -12.39
C SER A 330 -21.23 6.61 -12.91
N LEU A 331 -21.18 7.65 -12.07
CA LEU A 331 -20.65 8.97 -12.43
C LEU A 331 -19.22 8.86 -12.97
N TYR A 332 -18.32 8.19 -12.28
CA TYR A 332 -16.94 8.07 -12.70
C TYR A 332 -16.76 7.21 -13.95
N SER A 333 -17.66 6.24 -14.20
CA SER A 333 -17.65 5.49 -15.46
C SER A 333 -17.99 6.37 -16.65
N THR A 334 -18.94 7.30 -16.51
CA THR A 334 -19.32 8.25 -17.58
C THR A 334 -18.22 9.27 -17.88
N VAL A 335 -17.41 9.64 -16.89
CA VAL A 335 -16.24 10.54 -17.08
C VAL A 335 -15.24 9.95 -18.08
N HIS A 336 -15.11 8.63 -18.13
CA HIS A 336 -14.07 7.92 -18.87
C HIS A 336 -14.60 7.10 -20.04
N ILE A 337 -15.72 7.48 -20.65
CA ILE A 337 -16.27 6.79 -21.83
C ILE A 337 -15.25 6.85 -23.00
N PRO A 338 -14.77 5.71 -23.53
CA PRO A 338 -13.66 5.68 -24.47
C PRO A 338 -13.89 6.42 -25.78
N ILE A 339 -15.14 6.55 -26.22
CA ILE A 339 -15.52 7.19 -27.49
C ILE A 339 -15.40 8.72 -27.46
N LEU A 340 -15.35 9.32 -26.24
CA LEU A 340 -15.27 10.77 -26.12
C LEU A 340 -13.86 11.29 -26.45
N PRO A 341 -13.76 12.48 -27.06
CA PRO A 341 -12.48 13.16 -27.24
C PRO A 341 -11.76 13.41 -25.89
N PRO A 342 -10.43 13.41 -25.88
CA PRO A 342 -9.65 13.61 -24.64
C PRO A 342 -9.94 14.92 -23.91
N ASP A 343 -10.32 15.98 -24.62
CA ASP A 343 -10.69 17.28 -24.03
C ASP A 343 -12.00 17.20 -23.24
N ILE A 344 -12.97 16.46 -23.80
CA ILE A 344 -14.25 16.20 -23.11
C ILE A 344 -14.02 15.33 -21.87
N HIS A 345 -13.14 14.33 -21.92
CA HIS A 345 -12.73 13.58 -20.73
C HIS A 345 -12.15 14.52 -19.66
N CYS A 346 -11.31 15.48 -20.05
CA CYS A 346 -10.72 16.43 -19.13
C CYS A 346 -11.80 17.33 -18.51
N LEU A 347 -12.74 17.82 -19.30
CA LEU A 347 -13.87 18.63 -18.82
C LEU A 347 -14.76 17.84 -17.86
N ASN A 348 -15.19 16.63 -18.26
CA ASN A 348 -16.02 15.77 -17.43
C ASN A 348 -15.34 15.43 -16.08
N TYR A 349 -14.03 15.12 -16.12
CA TYR A 349 -13.28 14.88 -14.89
C TYR A 349 -13.26 16.12 -13.99
N ARG A 350 -13.00 17.29 -14.55
CA ARG A 350 -13.00 18.55 -13.78
C ARG A 350 -14.38 18.89 -13.22
N LEU A 351 -15.45 18.60 -13.95
CA LEU A 351 -16.83 18.72 -13.46
C LEU A 351 -17.08 17.79 -12.27
N ALA A 352 -16.80 16.48 -12.43
CA ALA A 352 -16.99 15.49 -11.37
C ALA A 352 -16.19 15.85 -10.09
N MET A 353 -14.98 16.39 -10.27
CA MET A 353 -14.12 16.85 -9.15
C MET A 353 -14.52 18.24 -8.61
N ASN A 354 -15.57 18.87 -9.11
CA ASN A 354 -15.95 20.25 -8.78
C ASN A 354 -14.75 21.22 -8.87
N SER A 355 -13.89 21.03 -9.86
CA SER A 355 -12.60 21.74 -9.99
C SER A 355 -12.56 22.74 -11.15
N ILE A 356 -13.72 23.07 -11.74
CA ILE A 356 -13.85 24.17 -12.70
C ILE A 356 -13.86 25.47 -11.92
N PHE A 357 -13.06 26.42 -12.38
CA PHE A 357 -13.07 27.79 -11.85
C PHE A 357 -14.22 28.57 -12.50
N THR A 358 -15.30 28.77 -11.73
CA THR A 358 -16.38 29.70 -12.07
C THR A 358 -16.05 31.08 -11.50
N LEU A 359 -16.71 32.14 -12.01
CA LEU A 359 -16.50 33.49 -11.50
C LEU A 359 -16.84 33.61 -10.01
N GLU A 360 -17.87 32.89 -9.53
CA GLU A 360 -18.15 32.78 -8.09
C GLU A 360 -16.93 32.31 -7.29
N LYS A 361 -16.25 31.23 -7.74
CA LYS A 361 -15.05 30.73 -7.07
C LYS A 361 -13.86 31.67 -7.18
N LEU A 362 -13.68 32.29 -8.34
CA LEU A 362 -12.61 33.26 -8.56
C LEU A 362 -12.81 34.53 -7.72
N HIS A 363 -14.03 35.00 -7.61
CA HIS A 363 -14.38 36.14 -6.76
C HIS A 363 -14.14 35.85 -5.27
N LYS A 364 -14.55 34.65 -4.78
CA LYS A 364 -14.29 34.20 -3.40
C LYS A 364 -12.79 34.17 -3.03
N ILE A 365 -11.90 34.01 -4.00
CA ILE A 365 -10.44 34.03 -3.79
C ILE A 365 -9.78 35.34 -4.26
N ASN A 366 -10.57 36.40 -4.44
CA ASN A 366 -10.14 37.76 -4.85
C ASN A 366 -9.30 37.75 -6.15
N LYS A 367 -9.72 36.98 -7.15
CA LYS A 367 -9.10 36.93 -8.49
C LYS A 367 -9.91 37.66 -9.55
N THR A 368 -11.15 37.99 -9.27
CA THR A 368 -12.06 38.79 -10.11
C THR A 368 -12.85 39.75 -9.23
N ASP A 369 -13.23 40.90 -9.80
CA ASP A 369 -13.99 41.92 -9.09
C ASP A 369 -15.51 41.61 -9.02
N SER A 370 -15.99 40.72 -9.90
CA SER A 370 -17.40 40.33 -9.98
C SER A 370 -17.52 38.80 -10.12
N ASP A 371 -18.61 38.25 -9.62
CA ASP A 371 -19.04 36.86 -9.78
C ASP A 371 -20.15 36.71 -10.84
N THR A 372 -20.52 37.78 -11.54
CA THR A 372 -21.59 37.81 -12.53
C THR A 372 -21.23 37.03 -13.78
N CYS A 373 -22.13 36.18 -14.26
CA CYS A 373 -21.93 35.34 -15.44
C CYS A 373 -21.62 36.17 -16.71
N LEU A 374 -20.51 35.85 -17.37
CA LEU A 374 -20.09 36.55 -18.60
C LEU A 374 -20.99 36.24 -19.80
N LEU A 375 -21.76 35.14 -19.78
CA LEU A 375 -22.60 34.73 -20.90
C LEU A 375 -23.93 35.48 -20.91
N CYS A 376 -24.61 35.64 -19.75
CA CYS A 376 -25.89 36.28 -19.67
C CYS A 376 -25.85 37.66 -18.99
N GLY A 377 -24.84 37.97 -18.21
CA GLY A 377 -24.71 39.23 -17.48
C GLY A 377 -25.72 39.44 -16.31
N LEU A 378 -26.49 38.41 -15.95
CA LEU A 378 -27.65 38.57 -15.04
C LEU A 378 -27.47 37.90 -13.67
N ALA A 379 -26.80 36.77 -13.60
CA ALA A 379 -26.73 35.94 -12.38
C ALA A 379 -25.31 35.56 -12.00
N THR A 380 -25.12 35.13 -10.75
CA THR A 380 -23.82 34.61 -10.26
C THR A 380 -23.40 33.35 -11.05
N GLU A 381 -22.19 33.35 -11.61
CA GLU A 381 -21.63 32.23 -12.37
C GLU A 381 -21.14 31.14 -11.43
N ASN A 382 -22.02 30.23 -11.06
CA ASN A 382 -21.66 28.94 -10.46
C ASN A 382 -21.81 27.77 -11.45
N LEU A 383 -21.51 26.54 -11.05
CA LEU A 383 -21.61 25.39 -11.96
C LEU A 383 -23.04 25.14 -12.46
N ASP A 384 -24.05 25.29 -11.58
CA ASP A 384 -25.43 25.05 -11.95
C ASP A 384 -25.91 26.12 -12.95
N HIS A 385 -25.56 27.38 -12.70
CA HIS A 385 -25.89 28.45 -13.63
C HIS A 385 -25.21 28.24 -14.97
N LEU A 386 -23.89 28.01 -14.98
CA LEU A 386 -23.09 27.90 -16.19
C LEU A 386 -23.51 26.72 -17.09
N PHE A 387 -23.88 25.58 -16.51
CA PHE A 387 -24.21 24.36 -17.28
C PHE A 387 -25.72 24.04 -17.34
N VAL A 388 -26.55 24.64 -16.46
CA VAL A 388 -27.95 24.23 -16.33
C VAL A 388 -28.92 25.40 -16.52
N SER A 389 -28.77 26.53 -15.85
CA SER A 389 -29.79 27.54 -15.74
C SER A 389 -29.49 28.85 -16.47
N CYS A 390 -28.34 29.00 -17.13
CA CYS A 390 -28.01 30.18 -17.89
C CYS A 390 -28.87 30.28 -19.16
N ASP A 391 -29.56 31.40 -19.36
CA ASP A 391 -30.44 31.63 -20.51
C ASP A 391 -29.68 31.50 -21.83
N SER A 392 -28.44 31.97 -21.89
CA SER A 392 -27.58 31.84 -23.07
C SER A 392 -27.26 30.37 -23.44
N VAL A 393 -27.43 29.40 -22.50
CA VAL A 393 -27.16 27.96 -22.71
C VAL A 393 -28.46 27.17 -22.95
N GLN A 394 -29.64 27.73 -22.60
CA GLN A 394 -30.91 27.02 -22.73
C GLN A 394 -31.23 26.64 -24.21
N GLY A 395 -31.00 27.54 -25.14
CA GLY A 395 -31.21 27.24 -26.57
C GLY A 395 -30.36 26.05 -27.09
N LEU A 396 -29.10 25.95 -26.64
CA LEU A 396 -28.24 24.83 -26.97
C LEU A 396 -28.74 23.51 -26.37
N LYS A 397 -29.30 23.55 -25.13
CA LYS A 397 -29.89 22.37 -24.50
C LYS A 397 -31.09 21.84 -25.25
N VAL A 398 -32.00 22.72 -25.66
CA VAL A 398 -33.18 22.30 -26.47
C VAL A 398 -32.72 21.59 -27.72
N LEU A 399 -31.78 22.16 -28.48
CA LEU A 399 -31.22 21.54 -29.67
C LEU A 399 -30.57 20.18 -29.39
N LEU A 400 -29.75 20.05 -28.31
CA LEU A 400 -29.11 18.79 -27.94
C LEU A 400 -30.14 17.73 -27.53
N THR A 401 -31.21 18.13 -26.82
CA THR A 401 -32.28 17.21 -26.42
C THR A 401 -33.05 16.70 -27.63
N GLU A 402 -33.37 17.56 -28.57
CA GLU A 402 -34.01 17.19 -29.82
C GLU A 402 -33.13 16.27 -30.67
N MET A 403 -31.83 16.57 -30.80
CA MET A 403 -30.88 15.72 -31.53
C MET A 403 -30.78 14.32 -30.88
N LEU A 404 -30.67 14.24 -29.54
CA LEU A 404 -30.62 12.96 -28.82
C LEU A 404 -31.93 12.19 -28.98
N HIS A 405 -33.08 12.84 -28.93
CA HIS A 405 -34.38 12.20 -29.13
C HIS A 405 -34.48 11.60 -30.55
N ASN A 406 -34.08 12.36 -31.54
CA ASN A 406 -34.09 11.90 -32.96
C ASN A 406 -33.10 10.74 -33.16
N CYS A 407 -31.89 10.78 -32.57
CA CYS A 407 -30.92 9.68 -32.63
C CYS A 407 -31.46 8.40 -31.95
N LEU A 408 -32.13 8.52 -30.82
CA LEU A 408 -32.73 7.37 -30.11
C LEU A 408 -33.89 6.78 -30.91
N GLN A 409 -34.73 7.58 -31.54
CA GLN A 409 -35.80 7.08 -32.44
C GLN A 409 -35.23 6.29 -33.63
N VAL A 410 -34.16 6.78 -34.27
CA VAL A 410 -33.48 6.08 -35.34
C VAL A 410 -32.89 4.74 -34.88
N LEU A 411 -32.27 4.69 -33.69
CA LEU A 411 -31.71 3.46 -33.14
C LEU A 411 -32.79 2.42 -32.80
N VAL A 412 -33.96 2.85 -32.30
CA VAL A 412 -35.09 1.97 -32.06
C VAL A 412 -35.64 1.40 -33.36
N GLN A 413 -35.69 2.21 -34.46
CA GLN A 413 -36.14 1.73 -35.76
C GLN A 413 -35.17 0.72 -36.38
N ILE A 414 -33.85 0.85 -36.16
CA ILE A 414 -32.84 -0.10 -36.65
C ILE A 414 -32.91 -1.45 -35.91
N GLN A 415 -33.37 -1.50 -34.68
CA GLN A 415 -33.55 -2.76 -33.93
C GLN A 415 -34.83 -3.54 -34.30
N VAL A 416 -35.69 -2.98 -35.11
CA VAL A 416 -36.97 -3.57 -35.54
C VAL A 416 -36.87 -4.12 -37.00
N ILE A 417 -35.75 -3.93 -37.69
CA ILE A 417 -35.43 -4.56 -38.97
C ILE A 417 -34.41 -5.69 -38.72
#